data_19f235246e74ed62b58d2ae7088fa688
#
_entry.id   19f235246e74ed62b58d2ae7088fa688
#
_cell.length_a   1.000
_cell.length_b   1.000
_cell.length_c   1.000
_cell.angle_alpha   90.00
_cell.angle_beta   90.00
_cell.angle_gamma   90.00
#
_symmetry.space_group_name_H-M   'P 1'
#
loop_
_entity.id
_entity.type
_entity.pdbx_description
1 polymer ?
#
loop_
_entity_poly.entity_id
_entity_poly.type
_entity_poly.pdbx_seq_one_letter_code
_entity_poly.pdbx_strand_id
1 'polypeptide(L)'
;MIRASFRASFLGSLLFVLVACGSSSSIATPPTTPTEPAQQPEFGEGPPLVTPGERMTYRVELAGFELAQMTLAVGDVTDLGGTKTVIVQGHAKSVGLADRIAAIDDTFTSWIDVESGRSLRFAVDEFETNSKTNIEHTIADLAARSGDQLPITFALNDATPAPEPQKLAYPDAWDYNAFLVALRAWEAPVGTAKSLEVLRSRWLWHIDVTIGGKDKLTTELGELPALRFDATTHKLTRAGERDPGSDERRFSVWISDDDGRVPLQITARTDYGDVKMRIVDYQPGTGQRLRP
;
A
#
# COMPACT_ATOMS: atom_id res chain seq x y z
N MET A 1 29.71 -2.41 -30.91
CA MET A 1 29.08 -1.32 -30.18
C MET A 1 27.91 -1.92 -29.38
N ILE A 2 28.15 -2.26 -28.13
CA ILE A 2 27.15 -2.85 -27.24
C ILE A 2 26.55 -1.69 -26.44
N ARG A 3 25.29 -1.33 -26.72
CA ARG A 3 24.55 -0.39 -25.91
C ARG A 3 23.96 -1.13 -24.73
N ALA A 4 24.58 -0.97 -23.55
CA ALA A 4 24.00 -1.36 -22.29
C ALA A 4 22.89 -0.39 -21.95
N SER A 5 21.64 -0.84 -22.04
CA SER A 5 20.46 -0.10 -21.56
C SER A 5 20.44 -0.19 -20.05
N PHE A 6 20.90 0.83 -19.37
CA PHE A 6 20.70 1.04 -17.94
C PHE A 6 19.23 1.40 -17.71
N ARG A 7 18.42 0.43 -17.34
CA ARG A 7 17.06 0.65 -16.88
C ARG A 7 17.10 1.09 -15.40
N ALA A 8 17.19 2.38 -15.18
CA ALA A 8 17.06 2.98 -13.86
C ALA A 8 15.56 3.11 -13.50
N SER A 9 14.97 2.04 -12.97
CA SER A 9 13.65 2.11 -12.32
C SER A 9 13.81 2.69 -10.92
N PHE A 10 13.88 4.03 -10.79
CA PHE A 10 14.39 4.70 -9.59
C PHE A 10 13.38 4.81 -8.43
N LEU A 11 12.07 4.69 -8.66
CA LEU A 11 11.08 4.70 -7.56
C LEU A 11 10.01 3.61 -7.68
N GLY A 12 9.97 2.88 -8.79
CA GLY A 12 9.21 1.66 -8.92
C GLY A 12 9.73 0.48 -8.09
N SER A 13 10.91 0.63 -7.46
CA SER A 13 11.61 -0.49 -6.81
C SER A 13 12.23 -0.09 -5.48
N LEU A 14 11.40 0.20 -4.50
CA LEU A 14 11.86 0.41 -3.14
C LEU A 14 11.71 -0.88 -2.35
N LEU A 15 12.79 -1.69 -2.20
CA LEU A 15 12.96 -2.73 -1.19
C LEU A 15 13.95 -3.86 -1.54
N PHE A 16 15.09 -3.96 -0.88
CA PHE A 16 15.96 -5.16 -0.85
C PHE A 16 16.73 -5.32 0.46
N VAL A 17 17.11 -6.35 0.93
CA VAL A 17 17.59 -7.74 1.03
C VAL A 17 18.47 -7.88 2.31
N LEU A 18 18.42 -8.92 3.09
CA LEU A 18 19.32 -10.05 3.24
C LEU A 18 19.09 -10.91 4.50
N VAL A 19 19.43 -12.16 4.31
CA VAL A 19 19.30 -13.38 5.09
C VAL A 19 20.17 -13.45 6.35
N ALA A 20 19.67 -14.10 7.41
CA ALA A 20 20.50 -14.95 8.30
C ALA A 20 19.67 -16.00 9.03
N CYS A 21 20.11 -17.24 8.97
CA CYS A 21 19.56 -18.42 9.63
C CYS A 21 19.79 -18.41 11.14
N GLY A 22 18.83 -18.93 11.90
CA GLY A 22 18.97 -19.24 13.31
C GLY A 22 17.94 -20.27 13.77
N SER A 23 18.39 -21.50 13.99
CA SER A 23 17.60 -22.62 14.51
C SER A 23 17.35 -22.45 16.00
N SER A 24 16.17 -22.74 16.52
CA SER A 24 15.90 -22.93 17.94
C SER A 24 14.78 -23.92 18.21
N SER A 25 15.05 -24.77 19.16
CA SER A 25 14.35 -25.98 19.58
C SER A 25 13.03 -25.72 20.31
N SER A 26 12.03 -26.55 20.08
CA SER A 26 10.71 -26.53 20.71
C SER A 26 10.74 -27.22 22.08
N ILE A 27 10.12 -26.56 23.07
CA ILE A 27 9.73 -27.19 24.38
C ILE A 27 8.19 -27.30 24.35
N ALA A 28 7.69 -28.51 24.58
CA ALA A 28 6.27 -28.81 24.59
C ALA A 28 5.60 -28.34 25.91
N THR A 29 4.48 -27.63 25.79
CA THR A 29 3.60 -27.22 26.90
C THR A 29 2.33 -28.07 26.91
N PRO A 30 1.72 -28.39 28.07
CA PRO A 30 0.58 -29.28 28.18
C PRO A 30 -0.73 -28.65 27.66
N PRO A 31 -1.75 -29.45 27.30
CA PRO A 31 -2.94 -29.00 26.62
C PRO A 31 -3.88 -28.22 27.57
N THR A 32 -4.10 -26.96 27.26
CA THR A 32 -5.18 -26.16 27.84
C THR A 32 -6.45 -26.35 26.98
N THR A 33 -7.59 -26.57 27.63
CA THR A 33 -8.91 -26.69 26.99
C THR A 33 -9.17 -25.46 26.11
N PRO A 34 -9.59 -25.62 24.84
CA PRO A 34 -9.83 -24.48 23.97
C PRO A 34 -11.08 -23.73 24.44
N THR A 35 -10.89 -22.54 24.97
CA THR A 35 -11.95 -21.52 24.93
C THR A 35 -12.12 -21.12 23.47
N GLU A 36 -13.33 -21.27 22.92
CA GLU A 36 -13.66 -20.87 21.55
C GLU A 36 -13.21 -19.42 21.35
N PRO A 37 -12.28 -19.13 20.41
CA PRO A 37 -11.81 -17.77 20.22
C PRO A 37 -12.99 -16.93 19.74
N ALA A 38 -13.25 -15.81 20.41
CA ALA A 38 -14.12 -14.77 19.84
C ALA A 38 -13.67 -14.54 18.41
N GLN A 39 -14.58 -14.65 17.43
CA GLN A 39 -14.26 -14.43 16.03
C GLN A 39 -13.71 -13.01 15.89
N GLN A 40 -12.40 -12.91 15.70
CA GLN A 40 -11.75 -11.64 15.43
C GLN A 40 -12.08 -11.21 13.99
N PRO A 41 -12.36 -9.92 13.75
CA PRO A 41 -12.64 -9.46 12.39
C PRO A 41 -11.47 -9.83 11.48
N GLU A 42 -11.78 -10.43 10.35
CA GLU A 42 -10.78 -10.73 9.33
C GLU A 42 -10.19 -9.44 8.76
N PHE A 43 -8.99 -9.52 8.19
CA PHE A 43 -8.34 -8.39 7.54
C PHE A 43 -9.28 -7.74 6.51
N GLY A 44 -9.56 -6.45 6.68
CA GLY A 44 -10.35 -5.65 5.75
C GLY A 44 -11.85 -5.93 5.72
N GLU A 45 -12.42 -6.60 6.72
CA GLU A 45 -13.88 -6.77 6.82
C GLU A 45 -14.59 -5.54 7.37
N GLY A 46 -15.72 -5.21 6.75
CA GLY A 46 -16.64 -4.14 7.15
C GLY A 46 -16.21 -2.74 6.69
N PRO A 47 -16.92 -1.70 7.16
CA PRO A 47 -16.68 -0.33 6.74
C PRO A 47 -15.21 0.11 6.87
N PRO A 48 -14.70 0.92 5.94
CA PRO A 48 -13.31 1.41 6.03
C PRO A 48 -13.15 2.37 7.21
N LEU A 49 -12.01 2.25 7.91
CA LEU A 49 -11.69 3.14 9.05
C LEU A 49 -11.12 4.46 8.53
N VAL A 50 -11.98 5.31 8.02
CA VAL A 50 -11.66 6.64 7.51
C VAL A 50 -12.76 7.65 7.84
N THR A 51 -12.39 8.92 7.83
CA THR A 51 -13.33 10.05 7.99
C THR A 51 -13.22 10.95 6.75
N PRO A 52 -14.30 11.21 6.00
CA PRO A 52 -14.29 12.15 4.89
C PRO A 52 -13.70 13.51 5.29
N GLY A 53 -12.81 14.06 4.45
CA GLY A 53 -12.04 15.27 4.72
C GLY A 53 -10.71 15.03 5.45
N GLU A 54 -10.41 13.80 5.87
CA GLU A 54 -9.14 13.46 6.52
C GLU A 54 -7.96 13.63 5.53
N ARG A 55 -6.85 14.20 6.00
CA ARG A 55 -5.66 14.41 5.19
C ARG A 55 -4.38 14.17 5.98
N MET A 56 -3.47 13.44 5.38
CA MET A 56 -2.16 13.09 5.93
C MET A 56 -1.08 13.55 4.95
N THR A 57 -0.08 14.26 5.44
CA THR A 57 1.07 14.67 4.62
C THR A 57 2.33 13.99 5.15
N TYR A 58 3.13 13.48 4.23
CA TYR A 58 4.34 12.72 4.54
C TYR A 58 5.54 13.31 3.81
N ARG A 59 6.69 13.18 4.45
CA ARG A 59 8.01 13.35 3.84
C ARG A 59 8.58 11.98 3.48
N VAL A 60 9.11 11.84 2.29
CA VAL A 60 9.80 10.63 1.82
C VAL A 60 11.30 10.90 1.78
N GLU A 61 12.07 10.11 2.51
CA GLU A 61 13.51 10.30 2.71
C GLU A 61 14.30 9.03 2.37
N LEU A 62 15.51 9.21 1.84
CA LEU A 62 16.54 8.18 1.70
C LEU A 62 17.85 8.71 2.25
N ALA A 63 18.46 8.00 3.21
CA ALA A 63 19.72 8.38 3.84
C ALA A 63 19.75 9.84 4.37
N GLY A 64 18.59 10.34 4.84
CA GLY A 64 18.43 11.70 5.36
C GLY A 64 18.19 12.79 4.30
N PHE A 65 18.12 12.44 3.02
CA PHE A 65 17.76 13.37 1.96
C PHE A 65 16.27 13.25 1.63
N GLU A 66 15.56 14.37 1.59
CA GLU A 66 14.17 14.42 1.16
C GLU A 66 14.11 14.17 -0.36
N LEU A 67 13.34 13.15 -0.75
CA LEU A 67 13.15 12.77 -2.15
C LEU A 67 11.81 13.25 -2.70
N ALA A 68 10.76 13.16 -1.89
CA ALA A 68 9.40 13.46 -2.30
C ALA A 68 8.55 13.86 -1.08
N GLN A 69 7.43 14.48 -1.38
CA GLN A 69 6.30 14.60 -0.46
C GLN A 69 5.16 13.71 -0.95
N MET A 70 4.42 13.13 -0.02
CA MET A 70 3.23 12.36 -0.33
C MET A 70 2.06 12.87 0.52
N THR A 71 0.90 12.98 -0.09
CA THR A 71 -0.36 13.27 0.59
C THR A 71 -1.28 12.07 0.43
N LEU A 72 -1.94 11.67 1.51
CA LEU A 72 -3.06 10.74 1.49
C LEU A 72 -4.30 11.51 1.97
N ALA A 73 -5.32 11.58 1.14
CA ALA A 73 -6.55 12.32 1.42
C ALA A 73 -7.78 11.43 1.27
N VAL A 74 -8.75 11.64 2.16
CA VAL A 74 -10.05 10.97 2.12
C VAL A 74 -11.07 11.99 1.60
N GLY A 75 -11.64 11.72 0.43
CA GLY A 75 -12.68 12.51 -0.20
C GLY A 75 -14.06 12.24 0.39
N ASP A 76 -15.06 12.84 -0.24
CA ASP A 76 -16.45 12.61 0.11
C ASP A 76 -16.96 11.22 -0.31
N VAL A 77 -18.06 10.80 0.31
CA VAL A 77 -18.80 9.62 -0.14
C VAL A 77 -19.51 9.96 -1.45
N THR A 78 -19.31 9.12 -2.45
CA THR A 78 -19.88 9.28 -3.80
C THR A 78 -20.53 7.97 -4.27
N ASP A 79 -21.25 8.01 -5.37
CA ASP A 79 -21.82 6.84 -6.02
C ASP A 79 -20.92 6.36 -7.17
N LEU A 80 -20.64 5.07 -7.20
CA LEU A 80 -19.95 4.40 -8.30
C LEU A 80 -20.85 3.26 -8.82
N GLY A 81 -21.64 3.55 -9.86
CA GLY A 81 -22.49 2.53 -10.48
C GLY A 81 -23.57 1.94 -9.56
N GLY A 82 -24.12 2.73 -8.64
CA GLY A 82 -25.14 2.32 -7.67
C GLY A 82 -24.59 1.86 -6.32
N THR A 83 -23.26 1.80 -6.16
CA THR A 83 -22.61 1.47 -4.88
C THR A 83 -22.02 2.73 -4.26
N LYS A 84 -22.28 2.96 -2.96
CA LYS A 84 -21.67 4.06 -2.21
C LYS A 84 -20.21 3.76 -1.95
N THR A 85 -19.35 4.68 -2.36
CA THR A 85 -17.91 4.57 -2.19
C THR A 85 -17.35 5.83 -1.53
N VAL A 86 -16.26 5.69 -0.78
CA VAL A 86 -15.42 6.79 -0.36
C VAL A 86 -14.18 6.83 -1.25
N ILE A 87 -13.79 8.03 -1.68
CA ILE A 87 -12.57 8.21 -2.47
C ILE A 87 -11.39 8.34 -1.51
N VAL A 88 -10.35 7.53 -1.71
CA VAL A 88 -9.05 7.71 -1.04
C VAL A 88 -8.01 7.97 -2.11
N GLN A 89 -7.32 9.11 -2.00
CA GLN A 89 -6.35 9.54 -3.00
C GLN A 89 -4.97 9.74 -2.38
N GLY A 90 -3.97 9.06 -2.92
CA GLY A 90 -2.56 9.31 -2.68
C GLY A 90 -1.99 10.20 -3.79
N HIS A 91 -1.17 11.18 -3.45
CA HIS A 91 -0.42 11.99 -4.41
C HIS A 91 1.03 12.10 -3.94
N ALA A 92 1.96 11.64 -4.76
CA ALA A 92 3.39 11.69 -4.51
C ALA A 92 4.07 12.63 -5.48
N LYS A 93 4.90 13.55 -4.98
CA LYS A 93 5.63 14.51 -5.79
C LYS A 93 7.07 14.63 -5.34
N SER A 94 8.01 14.48 -6.28
CA SER A 94 9.44 14.69 -6.02
C SER A 94 9.74 16.15 -5.69
N VAL A 95 10.79 16.37 -4.87
CA VAL A 95 11.18 17.72 -4.43
C VAL A 95 12.69 17.96 -4.62
N GLY A 96 13.07 19.23 -4.73
CA GLY A 96 14.46 19.68 -4.72
C GLY A 96 15.32 19.05 -5.82
N LEU A 97 16.46 18.45 -5.44
CA LEU A 97 17.37 17.79 -6.38
C LEU A 97 16.81 16.48 -6.92
N ALA A 98 15.99 15.77 -6.16
CA ALA A 98 15.37 14.52 -6.60
C ALA A 98 14.49 14.75 -7.83
N ASP A 99 13.74 15.86 -7.89
CA ASP A 99 12.93 16.21 -9.05
C ASP A 99 13.74 16.44 -10.35
N ARG A 100 15.02 16.84 -10.22
CA ARG A 100 15.91 17.03 -11.38
C ARG A 100 16.47 15.71 -11.91
N ILE A 101 16.57 14.71 -11.05
CA ILE A 101 17.17 13.39 -11.36
C ILE A 101 16.08 12.43 -11.83
N ALA A 102 14.98 12.34 -11.07
CA ALA A 102 13.85 11.47 -11.34
C ALA A 102 12.57 12.18 -10.90
N ALA A 103 11.87 12.80 -11.83
CA ALA A 103 10.61 13.46 -11.54
C ALA A 103 9.54 12.42 -11.18
N ILE A 104 8.77 12.74 -10.14
CA ILE A 104 7.58 12.01 -9.73
C ILE A 104 6.48 13.05 -9.59
N ASP A 105 5.34 12.78 -10.15
CA ASP A 105 4.09 13.50 -9.91
C ASP A 105 2.97 12.48 -10.13
N ASP A 106 2.81 11.57 -9.15
CA ASP A 106 2.00 10.37 -9.29
C ASP A 106 0.74 10.48 -8.43
N THR A 107 -0.41 10.19 -9.01
CA THR A 107 -1.70 10.20 -8.33
C THR A 107 -2.31 8.80 -8.34
N PHE A 108 -2.72 8.33 -7.16
CA PHE A 108 -3.34 7.01 -6.92
C PHE A 108 -4.74 7.24 -6.34
N THR A 109 -5.78 6.86 -7.05
CA THR A 109 -7.16 7.08 -6.62
C THR A 109 -7.89 5.75 -6.46
N SER A 110 -8.47 5.52 -5.28
CA SER A 110 -9.25 4.33 -4.95
C SER A 110 -10.69 4.70 -4.63
N TRP A 111 -11.63 3.95 -5.18
CA TRP A 111 -13.05 3.98 -4.82
C TRP A 111 -13.33 2.79 -3.92
N ILE A 112 -13.45 3.06 -2.62
CA ILE A 112 -13.62 2.03 -1.59
C ILE A 112 -15.09 1.99 -1.17
N ASP A 113 -15.70 0.82 -1.27
CA ASP A 113 -17.07 0.56 -0.81
C ASP A 113 -17.21 0.87 0.68
N VAL A 114 -18.20 1.69 1.04
CA VAL A 114 -18.40 2.14 2.42
C VAL A 114 -18.94 1.05 3.36
N GLU A 115 -19.51 -0.03 2.83
CA GLU A 115 -20.05 -1.14 3.62
C GLU A 115 -19.00 -2.23 3.86
N SER A 116 -18.30 -2.64 2.80
CA SER A 116 -17.36 -3.75 2.85
C SER A 116 -15.90 -3.34 3.06
N GLY A 117 -15.53 -2.08 2.84
CA GLY A 117 -14.15 -1.61 2.85
C GLY A 117 -13.32 -2.07 1.63
N ARG A 118 -13.95 -2.74 0.67
CA ARG A 118 -13.26 -3.26 -0.53
C ARG A 118 -13.12 -2.19 -1.59
N SER A 119 -11.97 -2.18 -2.26
CA SER A 119 -11.80 -1.33 -3.44
C SER A 119 -12.62 -1.88 -4.61
N LEU A 120 -13.41 -1.01 -5.24
CA LEU A 120 -14.18 -1.33 -6.45
C LEU A 120 -13.46 -0.90 -7.71
N ARG A 121 -12.69 0.18 -7.64
CA ARG A 121 -11.90 0.71 -8.74
C ARG A 121 -10.63 1.37 -8.21
N PHE A 122 -9.55 1.23 -8.98
CA PHE A 122 -8.28 1.90 -8.72
C PHE A 122 -7.78 2.56 -10.01
N ALA A 123 -7.43 3.83 -9.93
CA ALA A 123 -6.86 4.58 -11.04
C ALA A 123 -5.51 5.17 -10.64
N VAL A 124 -4.56 5.14 -11.55
CA VAL A 124 -3.21 5.68 -11.36
C VAL A 124 -2.84 6.52 -12.57
N ASP A 125 -2.36 7.73 -12.29
CA ASP A 125 -1.65 8.57 -13.22
C ASP A 125 -0.23 8.74 -12.68
N GLU A 126 0.77 8.27 -13.42
CA GLU A 126 2.17 8.32 -13.00
C GLU A 126 3.09 8.71 -14.16
N PHE A 127 4.19 9.39 -13.88
CA PHE A 127 5.18 9.65 -14.92
C PHE A 127 5.85 8.35 -15.37
N GLU A 128 5.97 8.17 -16.69
CA GLU A 128 6.82 7.12 -17.24
C GLU A 128 8.26 7.28 -16.73
N THR A 129 8.89 6.17 -16.38
CA THR A 129 10.27 6.17 -15.86
C THR A 129 11.21 6.96 -16.75
N ASN A 130 11.89 7.96 -16.17
CA ASN A 130 12.80 8.90 -16.83
C ASN A 130 12.12 9.87 -17.83
N SER A 131 10.81 10.05 -17.74
CA SER A 131 10.07 11.09 -18.48
C SER A 131 9.48 12.11 -17.50
N LYS A 132 9.34 13.35 -17.96
CA LYS A 132 8.59 14.42 -17.27
C LYS A 132 7.35 14.85 -18.06
N THR A 133 7.08 14.19 -19.17
CA THR A 133 6.02 14.54 -20.11
C THR A 133 5.13 13.37 -20.47
N ASN A 134 5.63 12.17 -20.34
CA ASN A 134 4.86 10.95 -20.61
C ASN A 134 4.18 10.52 -19.33
N ILE A 135 2.87 10.40 -19.37
CA ILE A 135 2.03 9.96 -18.24
C ILE A 135 1.47 8.58 -18.58
N GLU A 136 1.72 7.63 -17.70
CA GLU A 136 1.09 6.31 -17.73
C GLU A 136 -0.26 6.39 -16.99
N HIS A 137 -1.33 6.02 -17.67
CA HIS A 137 -2.69 5.95 -17.12
C HIS A 137 -3.07 4.49 -16.93
N THR A 138 -3.37 4.11 -15.71
CA THR A 138 -3.82 2.76 -15.37
C THR A 138 -5.19 2.82 -14.72
N ILE A 139 -6.12 1.96 -15.15
CA ILE A 139 -7.38 1.73 -14.45
C ILE A 139 -7.54 0.24 -14.20
N ALA A 140 -7.72 -0.15 -12.95
CA ALA A 140 -8.12 -1.50 -12.55
C ALA A 140 -9.57 -1.47 -12.04
N ASP A 141 -10.43 -2.29 -12.62
CA ASP A 141 -11.83 -2.42 -12.21
C ASP A 141 -12.00 -3.68 -11.36
N LEU A 142 -11.85 -3.54 -10.03
CA LEU A 142 -11.92 -4.65 -9.10
C LEU A 142 -13.35 -5.18 -8.96
N ALA A 143 -14.36 -4.34 -9.18
CA ALA A 143 -15.77 -4.76 -9.18
C ALA A 143 -16.14 -5.60 -10.41
N ALA A 144 -15.47 -5.36 -11.55
CA ALA A 144 -15.71 -6.12 -12.79
C ALA A 144 -14.86 -7.39 -12.89
N ARG A 145 -14.23 -7.81 -11.81
CA ARG A 145 -13.49 -9.06 -11.74
C ARG A 145 -14.35 -10.26 -12.14
N SER A 146 -13.81 -11.15 -12.95
CA SER A 146 -14.45 -12.40 -13.37
C SER A 146 -13.56 -13.61 -13.04
N GLY A 147 -13.97 -14.40 -12.06
CA GLY A 147 -13.16 -15.52 -11.55
C GLY A 147 -11.84 -15.02 -10.99
N ASP A 148 -10.74 -15.51 -11.55
CA ASP A 148 -9.37 -15.13 -11.20
C ASP A 148 -8.80 -13.99 -12.08
N GLN A 149 -9.61 -13.38 -12.97
CA GLN A 149 -9.19 -12.33 -13.88
C GLN A 149 -9.61 -10.95 -13.38
N LEU A 150 -8.65 -10.08 -13.19
CA LEU A 150 -8.84 -8.68 -12.86
C LEU A 150 -8.66 -7.83 -14.12
N PRO A 151 -9.70 -7.13 -14.59
CA PRO A 151 -9.59 -6.21 -15.71
C PRO A 151 -8.69 -5.02 -15.35
N ILE A 152 -7.63 -4.81 -16.12
CA ILE A 152 -6.77 -3.63 -16.06
C ILE A 152 -6.70 -3.06 -17.48
N THR A 153 -6.77 -1.74 -17.59
CA THR A 153 -6.48 -1.01 -18.82
C THR A 153 -5.28 -0.08 -18.59
N PHE A 154 -4.47 0.08 -19.61
CA PHE A 154 -3.29 0.91 -19.61
C PHE A 154 -3.24 1.80 -20.85
N ALA A 155 -2.84 3.04 -20.68
CA ALA A 155 -2.56 3.97 -21.76
C ALA A 155 -1.32 4.80 -21.46
N LEU A 156 -0.63 5.24 -22.49
CA LEU A 156 0.45 6.23 -22.41
C LEU A 156 -0.05 7.53 -23.01
N ASN A 157 -0.05 8.61 -22.24
CA ASN A 157 -0.63 9.91 -22.62
C ASN A 157 -2.07 9.74 -23.13
N ASP A 158 -2.41 10.39 -24.24
CA ASP A 158 -3.73 10.35 -24.88
C ASP A 158 -3.95 9.11 -25.78
N ALA A 159 -3.12 8.07 -25.66
CA ALA A 159 -3.29 6.84 -26.43
C ALA A 159 -4.58 6.12 -26.04
N THR A 160 -5.16 5.39 -26.97
CA THR A 160 -6.32 4.53 -26.68
C THR A 160 -5.95 3.48 -25.62
N PRO A 161 -6.69 3.39 -24.51
CA PRO A 161 -6.39 2.39 -23.48
C PRO A 161 -6.40 0.96 -24.01
N ALA A 162 -5.37 0.20 -23.71
CA ALA A 162 -5.24 -1.20 -24.07
C ALA A 162 -5.54 -2.10 -22.85
N PRO A 163 -6.23 -3.24 -23.02
CA PRO A 163 -6.46 -4.18 -21.95
C PRO A 163 -5.16 -4.91 -21.56
N GLU A 164 -4.86 -4.93 -20.27
CA GLU A 164 -3.76 -5.67 -19.65
C GLU A 164 -4.27 -6.50 -18.46
N PRO A 165 -5.15 -7.49 -18.65
CA PRO A 165 -5.74 -8.22 -17.55
C PRO A 165 -4.67 -8.93 -16.71
N GLN A 166 -4.95 -9.02 -15.40
CA GLN A 166 -4.08 -9.63 -14.40
C GLN A 166 -4.75 -10.86 -13.80
N LYS A 167 -4.06 -12.00 -13.76
CA LYS A 167 -4.53 -13.17 -13.04
C LYS A 167 -4.22 -13.01 -11.54
N LEU A 168 -5.20 -13.35 -10.70
CA LEU A 168 -5.13 -13.38 -9.25
C LEU A 168 -4.89 -14.81 -8.77
N ALA A 169 -4.03 -14.99 -7.76
CA ALA A 169 -3.88 -16.26 -7.04
C ALA A 169 -4.75 -16.30 -5.78
N TYR A 170 -5.10 -15.14 -5.21
CA TYR A 170 -5.91 -15.01 -4.01
C TYR A 170 -7.30 -14.46 -4.34
N PRO A 171 -8.33 -14.81 -3.57
CA PRO A 171 -9.67 -14.27 -3.77
C PRO A 171 -9.75 -12.77 -3.48
N ASP A 172 -8.85 -12.25 -2.67
CA ASP A 172 -8.83 -10.88 -2.19
C ASP A 172 -7.69 -10.10 -2.83
N ALA A 173 -8.03 -9.26 -3.82
CA ALA A 173 -7.12 -8.26 -4.36
C ALA A 173 -7.47 -6.89 -3.76
N TRP A 174 -6.44 -6.15 -3.41
CA TRP A 174 -6.50 -4.80 -2.87
C TRP A 174 -5.75 -3.85 -3.80
N ASP A 175 -6.04 -2.58 -3.75
CA ASP A 175 -5.10 -1.57 -4.20
C ASP A 175 -4.29 -1.00 -3.03
N TYR A 176 -3.28 -0.20 -3.35
CA TYR A 176 -2.34 0.36 -2.37
C TYR A 176 -3.03 1.21 -1.27
N ASN A 177 -3.99 2.09 -1.64
CA ASN A 177 -4.67 2.92 -0.65
C ASN A 177 -5.65 2.09 0.19
N ALA A 178 -6.42 1.20 -0.45
CA ALA A 178 -7.34 0.31 0.25
C ALA A 178 -6.61 -0.64 1.21
N PHE A 179 -5.42 -1.12 0.85
CA PHE A 179 -4.56 -1.90 1.74
C PHE A 179 -4.17 -1.10 2.99
N LEU A 180 -3.73 0.16 2.84
CA LEU A 180 -3.41 1.02 3.99
C LEU A 180 -4.64 1.28 4.87
N VAL A 181 -5.80 1.50 4.27
CA VAL A 181 -7.07 1.67 5.00
C VAL A 181 -7.45 0.39 5.74
N ALA A 182 -7.27 -0.78 5.13
CA ALA A 182 -7.55 -2.07 5.77
C ALA A 182 -6.62 -2.34 6.95
N LEU A 183 -5.33 -1.97 6.86
CA LEU A 183 -4.39 -2.06 7.98
C LEU A 183 -4.85 -1.22 9.19
N ARG A 184 -5.45 -0.04 8.97
CA ARG A 184 -5.98 0.81 10.06
C ARG A 184 -7.06 0.09 10.85
N ALA A 185 -7.89 -0.70 10.18
CA ALA A 185 -9.01 -1.42 10.77
C ALA A 185 -8.65 -2.82 11.29
N TRP A 186 -7.45 -3.31 10.99
CA TRP A 186 -7.08 -4.68 11.34
C TRP A 186 -6.66 -4.80 12.80
N GLU A 187 -7.46 -5.54 13.57
CA GLU A 187 -7.24 -5.83 14.97
C GLU A 187 -7.11 -7.35 15.16
N ALA A 188 -5.93 -7.80 15.52
CA ALA A 188 -5.63 -9.20 15.84
C ALA A 188 -4.43 -9.27 16.78
N PRO A 189 -4.15 -10.42 17.43
CA PRO A 189 -2.97 -10.59 18.25
C PRO A 189 -1.67 -10.39 17.49
N VAL A 190 -0.64 -9.91 18.19
CA VAL A 190 0.74 -9.88 17.67
C VAL A 190 1.14 -11.25 17.14
N GLY A 191 1.75 -11.28 15.98
CA GLY A 191 2.13 -12.50 15.26
C GLY A 191 1.06 -13.03 14.29
N THR A 192 -0.17 -12.47 14.30
CA THR A 192 -1.17 -12.82 13.28
C THR A 192 -0.67 -12.35 11.92
N ALA A 193 -0.72 -13.25 10.93
CA ALA A 193 -0.26 -13.01 9.57
C ALA A 193 -1.39 -13.17 8.57
N LYS A 194 -1.30 -12.43 7.46
CA LYS A 194 -2.20 -12.53 6.30
C LYS A 194 -1.40 -12.42 5.01
N SER A 195 -1.71 -13.30 4.05
CA SER A 195 -1.22 -13.24 2.67
C SER A 195 -2.30 -12.66 1.77
N LEU A 196 -1.92 -11.74 0.89
CA LEU A 196 -2.85 -11.04 0.02
C LEU A 196 -2.12 -10.47 -1.21
N GLU A 197 -2.88 -9.98 -2.17
CA GLU A 197 -2.39 -9.36 -3.39
C GLU A 197 -2.79 -7.89 -3.44
N VAL A 198 -1.81 -7.02 -3.75
CA VAL A 198 -1.99 -5.57 -3.79
C VAL A 198 -1.58 -5.02 -5.15
N LEU A 199 -2.48 -4.28 -5.78
CA LEU A 199 -2.17 -3.47 -6.96
C LEU A 199 -1.37 -2.24 -6.54
N ARG A 200 -0.23 -2.07 -7.22
CA ARG A 200 0.51 -0.84 -7.27
C ARG A 200 0.75 -0.48 -8.73
N SER A 201 0.22 0.65 -9.15
CA SER A 201 0.17 0.97 -10.57
C SER A 201 -0.55 -0.17 -11.34
N ARG A 202 -0.05 -0.59 -12.49
CA ARG A 202 -0.62 -1.69 -13.28
C ARG A 202 -0.14 -3.10 -12.88
N TRP A 203 0.68 -3.20 -11.81
CA TRP A 203 1.30 -4.47 -11.41
C TRP A 203 0.73 -4.96 -10.09
N LEU A 204 0.51 -6.26 -10.03
CA LEU A 204 0.10 -6.95 -8.81
C LEU A 204 1.35 -7.39 -8.02
N TRP A 205 1.26 -7.23 -6.71
CA TRP A 205 2.29 -7.63 -5.75
C TRP A 205 1.69 -8.58 -4.74
N HIS A 206 2.35 -9.70 -4.49
CA HIS A 206 2.05 -10.54 -3.35
C HIS A 206 2.64 -9.92 -2.10
N ILE A 207 1.87 -9.91 -1.01
CA ILE A 207 2.28 -9.37 0.29
C ILE A 207 1.94 -10.38 1.37
N ASP A 208 2.93 -10.73 2.19
CA ASP A 208 2.75 -11.40 3.47
C ASP A 208 2.94 -10.36 4.57
N VAL A 209 1.88 -10.00 5.29
CA VAL A 209 1.89 -9.00 6.35
C VAL A 209 1.62 -9.64 7.71
N THR A 210 2.35 -9.21 8.74
CA THR A 210 2.23 -9.72 10.11
C THR A 210 2.12 -8.56 11.09
N ILE A 211 1.25 -8.67 12.09
CA ILE A 211 1.19 -7.72 13.20
C ILE A 211 2.43 -7.90 14.07
N GLY A 212 3.33 -6.90 14.05
CA GLY A 212 4.65 -6.97 14.70
C GLY A 212 4.62 -6.64 16.19
N GLY A 213 3.86 -5.66 16.62
CA GLY A 213 3.78 -5.27 18.04
C GLY A 213 3.68 -3.77 18.24
N LYS A 214 3.62 -3.37 19.51
CA LYS A 214 3.58 -1.95 19.91
C LYS A 214 4.97 -1.35 19.90
N ASP A 215 5.05 -0.10 19.47
CA ASP A 215 6.28 0.68 19.31
C ASP A 215 6.02 2.14 19.73
N LYS A 216 7.08 2.94 19.76
CA LYS A 216 6.99 4.40 19.89
C LYS A 216 7.74 5.04 18.74
N LEU A 217 7.09 5.98 18.07
CA LEU A 217 7.68 6.74 16.98
C LEU A 217 7.82 8.19 17.33
N THR A 218 9.00 8.75 17.04
CA THR A 218 9.21 10.20 17.00
C THR A 218 8.94 10.70 15.59
N THR A 219 7.93 11.55 15.46
CA THR A 219 7.51 12.21 14.21
C THR A 219 7.51 13.72 14.40
N GLU A 220 7.17 14.48 13.37
CA GLU A 220 6.96 15.92 13.52
C GLU A 220 5.69 16.27 14.32
N LEU A 221 4.77 15.30 14.48
CA LEU A 221 3.60 15.43 15.35
C LEU A 221 3.91 15.13 16.82
N GLY A 222 5.16 14.76 17.16
CA GLY A 222 5.60 14.38 18.49
C GLY A 222 5.95 12.90 18.62
N GLU A 223 6.17 12.45 19.87
CA GLU A 223 6.34 11.04 20.20
C GLU A 223 4.98 10.38 20.35
N LEU A 224 4.69 9.40 19.51
CA LEU A 224 3.38 8.75 19.41
C LEU A 224 3.50 7.23 19.64
N PRO A 225 2.57 6.62 20.40
CA PRO A 225 2.45 5.17 20.45
C PRO A 225 1.98 4.66 19.08
N ALA A 226 2.52 3.52 18.65
CA ALA A 226 2.23 2.95 17.36
C ALA A 226 2.13 1.43 17.41
N LEU A 227 1.32 0.86 16.54
CA LEU A 227 1.30 -0.55 16.20
C LEU A 227 2.08 -0.75 14.90
N ARG A 228 3.04 -1.69 14.91
CA ARG A 228 3.85 -2.02 13.76
C ARG A 228 3.28 -3.23 13.01
N PHE A 229 3.31 -3.14 11.68
CA PHE A 229 3.06 -4.23 10.77
C PHE A 229 4.32 -4.49 9.96
N ASP A 230 4.81 -5.72 9.96
CA ASP A 230 5.97 -6.13 9.18
C ASP A 230 5.50 -6.93 7.98
N ALA A 231 6.08 -6.66 6.81
CA ALA A 231 5.65 -7.33 5.59
C ALA A 231 6.83 -7.70 4.68
N THR A 232 6.63 -8.79 3.93
CA THR A 232 7.44 -9.15 2.77
C THR A 232 6.59 -9.07 1.52
N THR A 233 7.20 -8.77 0.38
CA THR A 233 6.48 -8.63 -0.88
C THR A 233 7.35 -9.00 -2.07
N HIS A 234 6.72 -9.47 -3.14
CA HIS A 234 7.34 -9.66 -4.45
C HIS A 234 6.32 -9.37 -5.56
N LYS A 235 6.83 -8.95 -6.71
CA LYS A 235 6.01 -8.64 -7.88
C LYS A 235 5.51 -9.94 -8.53
N LEU A 236 4.31 -9.90 -9.09
CA LEU A 236 3.72 -10.98 -9.89
C LEU A 236 3.76 -10.66 -11.38
N THR A 237 3.86 -11.71 -12.19
CA THR A 237 3.65 -11.65 -13.64
C THR A 237 2.17 -11.49 -13.95
N ARG A 238 1.82 -11.23 -15.21
CA ARG A 238 0.40 -11.20 -15.65
C ARG A 238 -0.31 -12.54 -15.47
N ALA A 239 0.43 -13.64 -15.41
CA ALA A 239 -0.10 -14.99 -15.16
C ALA A 239 -0.34 -15.29 -13.66
N GLY A 240 -0.04 -14.33 -12.75
CA GLY A 240 -0.17 -14.51 -11.30
C GLY A 240 0.98 -15.31 -10.67
N GLU A 241 2.07 -15.53 -11.39
CA GLU A 241 3.26 -16.20 -10.89
C GLU A 241 4.26 -15.18 -10.35
N ARG A 242 5.17 -15.59 -9.45
CA ARG A 242 6.26 -14.72 -9.01
C ARG A 242 7.09 -14.26 -10.22
N ASP A 243 7.29 -12.95 -10.35
CA ASP A 243 8.16 -12.39 -11.37
C ASP A 243 9.62 -12.79 -11.07
N PRO A 244 10.30 -13.57 -11.95
CA PRO A 244 11.66 -14.03 -11.71
C PRO A 244 12.69 -12.90 -11.65
N GLY A 245 12.34 -11.71 -12.16
CA GLY A 245 13.15 -10.49 -12.05
C GLY A 245 12.87 -9.67 -10.79
N SER A 246 11.96 -10.13 -9.93
CA SER A 246 11.60 -9.44 -8.69
C SER A 246 12.14 -10.19 -7.48
N ASP A 247 13.09 -9.56 -6.80
CA ASP A 247 13.51 -10.05 -5.49
C ASP A 247 12.43 -9.82 -4.43
N GLU A 248 12.49 -10.61 -3.38
CA GLU A 248 11.66 -10.42 -2.21
C GLU A 248 12.06 -9.14 -1.47
N ARG A 249 11.07 -8.38 -1.02
CA ARG A 249 11.26 -7.07 -0.42
C ARG A 249 10.58 -7.01 0.93
N ARG A 250 11.17 -6.24 1.86
CA ARG A 250 10.63 -6.05 3.20
C ARG A 250 10.24 -4.60 3.40
N PHE A 251 9.12 -4.41 4.08
CA PHE A 251 8.71 -3.10 4.55
C PHE A 251 8.00 -3.23 5.89
N SER A 252 7.93 -2.13 6.62
CA SER A 252 7.14 -2.04 7.84
C SER A 252 6.27 -0.79 7.79
N VAL A 253 5.06 -0.91 8.32
CA VAL A 253 4.09 0.18 8.47
C VAL A 253 3.83 0.39 9.95
N TRP A 254 3.88 1.63 10.42
CA TRP A 254 3.48 2.02 11.76
C TRP A 254 2.21 2.84 11.69
N ILE A 255 1.23 2.42 12.45
CA ILE A 255 -0.08 3.07 12.58
C ILE A 255 -0.23 3.52 14.03
N SER A 256 -0.79 4.70 14.30
CA SER A 256 -1.00 5.19 15.66
C SER A 256 -1.83 4.19 16.48
N ASP A 257 -1.40 3.96 17.74
CA ASP A 257 -2.10 3.06 18.67
C ASP A 257 -3.16 3.85 19.47
N ASP A 258 -4.07 4.48 18.74
CA ASP A 258 -5.21 5.25 19.22
C ASP A 258 -6.43 5.00 18.30
N ASP A 259 -7.55 5.61 18.62
CA ASP A 259 -8.81 5.46 17.86
C ASP A 259 -8.70 5.99 16.42
N GLY A 260 -7.78 6.93 16.15
CA GLY A 260 -7.54 7.49 14.81
C GLY A 260 -6.88 6.48 13.86
N ARG A 261 -6.04 5.59 14.38
CA ARG A 261 -5.31 4.58 13.60
C ARG A 261 -4.63 5.17 12.37
N VAL A 262 -3.97 6.32 12.58
CA VAL A 262 -3.33 7.09 11.50
C VAL A 262 -2.03 6.42 11.07
N PRO A 263 -1.78 6.17 9.76
CA PRO A 263 -0.48 5.72 9.29
C PRO A 263 0.60 6.77 9.56
N LEU A 264 1.57 6.44 10.44
CA LEU A 264 2.59 7.38 10.90
C LEU A 264 3.88 7.27 10.10
N GLN A 265 4.25 6.05 9.73
CA GLN A 265 5.50 5.80 9.01
C GLN A 265 5.40 4.53 8.17
N ILE A 266 6.05 4.55 7.01
CA ILE A 266 6.39 3.36 6.24
C ILE A 266 7.91 3.38 6.06
N THR A 267 8.58 2.26 6.35
CA THR A 267 9.99 2.08 6.06
C THR A 267 10.16 0.89 5.14
N ALA A 268 10.90 1.10 4.09
CA ALA A 268 11.13 0.10 3.07
C ALA A 268 12.63 -0.05 2.77
N ARG A 269 13.14 -1.28 2.79
CA ARG A 269 14.53 -1.56 2.43
C ARG A 269 14.72 -1.50 0.93
N THR A 270 15.73 -0.79 0.45
CA THR A 270 16.11 -0.69 -0.97
C THR A 270 17.59 -1.02 -1.16
N ASP A 271 18.01 -1.18 -2.42
CA ASP A 271 19.43 -1.34 -2.79
C ASP A 271 20.28 -0.13 -2.38
N TYR A 272 19.65 1.02 -2.21
CA TYR A 272 20.31 2.27 -1.86
C TYR A 272 20.20 2.62 -0.36
N GLY A 273 19.58 1.76 0.45
CA GLY A 273 19.33 1.97 1.86
C GLY A 273 17.84 1.96 2.21
N ASP A 274 17.53 2.39 3.44
CA ASP A 274 16.16 2.44 3.93
C ASP A 274 15.48 3.73 3.45
N VAL A 275 14.43 3.60 2.66
CA VAL A 275 13.52 4.71 2.39
C VAL A 275 12.49 4.79 3.50
N LYS A 276 12.25 5.99 3.99
CA LYS A 276 11.27 6.28 5.02
C LYS A 276 10.26 7.29 4.51
N MET A 277 9.01 6.94 4.59
CA MET A 277 7.88 7.86 4.46
C MET A 277 7.36 8.13 5.86
N ARG A 278 7.48 9.36 6.35
CA ARG A 278 7.10 9.75 7.72
C ARG A 278 6.09 10.88 7.69
N ILE A 279 5.08 10.79 8.55
CA ILE A 279 4.06 11.83 8.68
C ILE A 279 4.67 13.14 9.17
N VAL A 280 4.28 14.25 8.54
CA VAL A 280 4.68 15.60 8.90
C VAL A 280 3.48 16.50 9.25
N ASP A 281 2.29 16.17 8.75
CA ASP A 281 1.05 16.88 9.07
C ASP A 281 -0.14 15.94 9.05
N TYR A 282 -1.10 16.18 9.93
CA TYR A 282 -2.36 15.45 10.01
C TYR A 282 -3.54 16.41 10.23
N GLN A 283 -4.50 16.35 9.35
CA GLN A 283 -5.76 17.07 9.45
C GLN A 283 -6.89 16.05 9.61
N PRO A 284 -7.58 16.04 10.77
CA PRO A 284 -8.71 15.14 10.97
C PRO A 284 -9.85 15.49 10.02
N GLY A 285 -10.58 14.47 9.57
CA GLY A 285 -11.76 14.67 8.75
C GLY A 285 -12.89 15.39 9.50
N THR A 286 -13.71 16.08 8.74
CA THR A 286 -14.88 16.82 9.25
C THR A 286 -16.20 16.12 8.97
N GLY A 287 -16.19 15.06 8.15
CA GLY A 287 -17.34 14.23 7.85
C GLY A 287 -17.67 13.21 8.95
N GLN A 288 -18.67 12.40 8.71
CA GLN A 288 -18.99 11.28 9.58
C GLN A 288 -17.98 10.14 9.35
N ARG A 289 -17.36 9.66 10.45
CA ARG A 289 -16.49 8.48 10.39
C ARG A 289 -17.30 7.26 9.90
N LEU A 290 -16.77 6.52 8.94
CA LEU A 290 -17.48 5.42 8.28
C LEU A 290 -17.51 4.15 9.14
N ARG A 291 -16.44 3.86 9.87
CA ARG A 291 -16.40 2.79 10.87
C ARG A 291 -16.50 3.42 12.26
N PRO A 292 -17.46 2.99 13.11
CA PRO A 292 -17.61 3.50 14.47
C PRO A 292 -16.39 3.27 15.35
#